data_73420748973085cedf5e641239b8f02c
#
_entry.id   73420748973085cedf5e641239b8f02c
#
_cell.length_a   1.000
_cell.length_b   1.000
_cell.length_c   1.000
_cell.angle_alpha   90.00
_cell.angle_beta   90.00
_cell.angle_gamma   90.00
#
_symmetry.space_group_name_H-M   'P 1'
#
loop_
_entity.id
_entity.type
_entity.pdbx_description
1 polymer ?
#
loop_
_entity_poly.entity_id
_entity_poly.type
_entity_poly.pdbx_seq_one_letter_code
_entity_poly.pdbx_strand_id
1 'polypeptide(L)'
;MKSIYQKIFERAKPFLRTRQNLIHTKIALRYAITLLKKVKGDEEVVVPAILLHDVGWKVVPEHLQLTAFGPNQSNHQAARLHEVEGAKMAGKILEALHYPPEKVKEISRIVQGHDSRKRSISRNDRIVKDADKLFRYSRKGTAIDVNRFHMHRGDYLSYLERHLEEWFFLSASRQLAREELAQRRRES
;
A
#
# COMPACT_ATOMS: atom_id res chain seq x y z
N MET A 1 -18.07 -6.55 -1.05
CA MET A 1 -17.45 -5.33 -1.62
C MET A 1 -18.49 -4.67 -2.53
N LYS A 2 -18.67 -3.33 -2.42
CA LYS A 2 -19.61 -2.59 -3.29
C LYS A 2 -19.27 -2.81 -4.77
N SER A 3 -20.28 -2.83 -5.66
CA SER A 3 -20.10 -3.10 -7.10
C SER A 3 -19.10 -2.14 -7.76
N ILE A 4 -19.09 -0.86 -7.35
CA ILE A 4 -18.16 0.13 -7.88
C ILE A 4 -16.70 -0.21 -7.53
N TYR A 5 -16.41 -0.69 -6.33
CA TYR A 5 -15.04 -1.09 -5.95
C TYR A 5 -14.57 -2.32 -6.72
N GLN A 6 -15.50 -3.21 -7.04
CA GLN A 6 -15.20 -4.36 -7.90
C GLN A 6 -14.82 -3.89 -9.32
N LYS A 7 -15.59 -2.94 -9.89
CA LYS A 7 -15.26 -2.34 -11.19
C LYS A 7 -13.89 -1.64 -11.18
N ILE A 8 -13.59 -0.85 -10.14
CA ILE A 8 -12.27 -0.22 -9.96
C ILE A 8 -11.17 -1.28 -9.93
N PHE A 9 -11.34 -2.34 -9.13
CA PHE A 9 -10.35 -3.41 -9.02
C PHE A 9 -10.14 -4.15 -10.35
N GLU A 10 -11.20 -4.47 -11.10
CA GLU A 10 -11.06 -5.09 -12.43
C GLU A 10 -10.26 -4.20 -13.40
N ARG A 11 -10.48 -2.89 -13.37
CA ARG A 11 -9.70 -1.93 -14.17
C ARG A 11 -8.25 -1.80 -13.71
N ALA A 12 -7.97 -1.95 -12.41
CA ALA A 12 -6.62 -1.92 -11.85
C ALA A 12 -5.80 -3.19 -12.13
N LYS A 13 -6.44 -4.38 -12.19
CA LYS A 13 -5.78 -5.69 -12.31
C LYS A 13 -4.70 -5.79 -13.38
N PRO A 14 -4.88 -5.29 -14.63
CA PRO A 14 -3.85 -5.38 -15.67
C PRO A 14 -2.54 -4.69 -15.27
N PHE A 15 -2.62 -3.64 -14.46
CA PHE A 15 -1.49 -2.85 -13.99
C PHE A 15 -0.82 -3.42 -12.74
N LEU A 16 -1.54 -4.26 -11.99
CA LEU A 16 -1.07 -4.91 -10.76
C LEU A 16 -0.40 -6.28 -11.01
N ARG A 17 -0.33 -6.75 -12.26
CA ARG A 17 0.32 -8.02 -12.63
C ARG A 17 1.85 -7.90 -12.69
N THR A 18 2.45 -7.27 -11.71
CA THR A 18 3.90 -7.16 -11.55
C THR A 18 4.25 -7.34 -10.08
N ARG A 19 5.40 -7.91 -9.79
CA ARG A 19 5.96 -8.02 -8.43
C ARG A 19 5.03 -8.55 -7.35
N GLN A 20 4.04 -9.36 -7.68
CA GLN A 20 2.99 -9.82 -6.77
C GLN A 20 2.09 -8.70 -6.20
N ASN A 21 2.04 -7.52 -6.86
CA ASN A 21 1.23 -6.39 -6.40
C ASN A 21 -0.27 -6.72 -6.30
N LEU A 22 -0.77 -7.66 -7.10
CA LEU A 22 -2.15 -8.12 -6.96
C LEU A 22 -2.43 -8.76 -5.59
N ILE A 23 -1.46 -9.52 -5.05
CA ILE A 23 -1.55 -10.13 -3.71
C ILE A 23 -1.39 -9.03 -2.66
N HIS A 24 -0.41 -8.17 -2.83
CA HIS A 24 -0.17 -7.01 -1.98
C HIS A 24 -1.44 -6.16 -1.83
N THR A 25 -2.03 -5.71 -2.94
CA THR A 25 -3.24 -4.87 -2.94
C THR A 25 -4.42 -5.54 -2.22
N LYS A 26 -4.62 -6.86 -2.41
CA LYS A 26 -5.70 -7.59 -1.72
C LYS A 26 -5.49 -7.64 -0.20
N ILE A 27 -4.25 -7.80 0.26
CA ILE A 27 -3.93 -7.84 1.69
C ILE A 27 -4.03 -6.43 2.29
N ALA A 28 -3.49 -5.42 1.60
CA ALA A 28 -3.59 -4.02 2.00
C ALA A 28 -5.07 -3.57 2.09
N LEU A 29 -5.92 -3.99 1.15
CA LEU A 29 -7.36 -3.75 1.22
C LEU A 29 -8.01 -4.33 2.49
N ARG A 30 -7.64 -5.55 2.90
CA ARG A 30 -8.15 -6.13 4.15
C ARG A 30 -7.78 -5.26 5.35
N TYR A 31 -6.55 -4.78 5.43
CA TYR A 31 -6.12 -3.89 6.50
C TYR A 31 -6.82 -2.53 6.43
N ALA A 32 -7.01 -1.96 5.25
CA ALA A 32 -7.76 -0.71 5.08
C ALA A 32 -9.20 -0.84 5.61
N ILE A 33 -9.89 -1.92 5.27
CA ILE A 33 -11.25 -2.22 5.78
C ILE A 33 -11.23 -2.43 7.32
N THR A 34 -10.21 -3.11 7.84
CA THR A 34 -10.06 -3.31 9.29
C THR A 34 -9.84 -1.98 10.01
N LEU A 35 -9.02 -1.09 9.45
CA LEU A 35 -8.76 0.23 10.01
C LEU A 35 -10.00 1.13 9.94
N LEU A 36 -10.77 1.10 8.85
CA LEU A 36 -12.03 1.85 8.73
C LEU A 36 -13.07 1.47 9.79
N LYS A 37 -13.03 0.24 10.33
CA LYS A 37 -13.87 -0.17 11.46
C LYS A 37 -13.38 0.38 12.81
N LYS A 38 -12.12 0.75 12.91
CA LYS A 38 -11.48 1.21 14.15
C LYS A 38 -11.32 2.72 14.22
N VAL A 39 -11.23 3.40 13.07
CA VAL A 39 -11.00 4.83 12.98
C VAL A 39 -11.92 5.47 11.94
N LYS A 40 -12.35 6.71 12.21
CA LYS A 40 -13.19 7.45 11.27
C LYS A 40 -12.41 7.76 9.98
N GLY A 41 -12.95 7.33 8.83
CA GLY A 41 -12.44 7.60 7.48
C GLY A 41 -13.57 7.52 6.46
N ASP A 42 -13.31 8.03 5.24
CA ASP A 42 -14.24 7.91 4.13
C ASP A 42 -13.90 6.64 3.33
N GLU A 43 -14.74 5.61 3.43
CA GLU A 43 -14.59 4.36 2.70
C GLU A 43 -14.50 4.59 1.17
N GLU A 44 -15.24 5.61 0.67
CA GLU A 44 -15.28 5.91 -0.76
C GLU A 44 -14.02 6.65 -1.25
N VAL A 45 -13.13 7.05 -0.36
CA VAL A 45 -11.78 7.52 -0.68
C VAL A 45 -10.74 6.44 -0.40
N VAL A 46 -10.78 5.82 0.78
CA VAL A 46 -9.76 4.88 1.23
C VAL A 46 -9.73 3.61 0.37
N VAL A 47 -10.90 3.01 0.08
CA VAL A 47 -10.96 1.75 -0.68
C VAL A 47 -10.46 1.94 -2.12
N PRO A 48 -10.94 2.93 -2.90
CA PRO A 48 -10.36 3.18 -4.22
C PRO A 48 -8.87 3.55 -4.18
N ALA A 49 -8.44 4.35 -3.22
CA ALA A 49 -7.02 4.71 -3.09
C ALA A 49 -6.14 3.48 -2.91
N ILE A 50 -6.50 2.55 -2.00
CA ILE A 50 -5.72 1.33 -1.78
C ILE A 50 -5.80 0.35 -2.95
N LEU A 51 -6.89 0.33 -3.71
CA LEU A 51 -6.99 -0.49 -4.91
C LEU A 51 -6.10 0.01 -6.06
N LEU A 52 -5.76 1.30 -6.05
CA LEU A 52 -5.07 1.99 -7.14
C LEU A 52 -3.65 2.45 -6.79
N HIS A 53 -3.21 2.37 -5.50
CA HIS A 53 -1.95 2.99 -5.07
C HIS A 53 -0.72 2.50 -5.86
N ASP A 54 -0.70 1.24 -6.24
CA ASP A 54 0.44 0.56 -6.86
C ASP A 54 0.31 0.35 -8.39
N VAL A 55 -0.74 0.89 -9.05
CA VAL A 55 -0.91 0.71 -10.50
C VAL A 55 0.23 1.31 -11.32
N GLY A 56 0.92 2.31 -10.78
CA GLY A 56 2.03 2.98 -11.44
C GLY A 56 3.32 2.15 -11.55
N TRP A 57 3.47 1.07 -10.80
CA TRP A 57 4.61 0.16 -10.98
C TRP A 57 4.68 -0.45 -12.37
N LYS A 58 3.57 -0.48 -13.10
CA LYS A 58 3.51 -0.97 -14.48
C LYS A 58 4.42 -0.20 -15.43
N VAL A 59 4.68 1.07 -15.18
CA VAL A 59 5.52 1.92 -16.04
C VAL A 59 6.98 2.00 -15.57
N VAL A 60 7.28 1.47 -14.39
CA VAL A 60 8.67 1.41 -13.89
C VAL A 60 9.35 0.16 -14.46
N PRO A 61 10.52 0.28 -15.11
CA PRO A 61 11.28 -0.87 -15.58
C PRO A 61 11.52 -1.91 -14.48
N GLU A 62 11.31 -3.17 -14.76
CA GLU A 62 11.28 -4.24 -13.74
C GLU A 62 12.60 -4.33 -12.95
N HIS A 63 13.74 -4.18 -13.62
CA HIS A 63 15.06 -4.20 -12.99
C HIS A 63 15.30 -3.05 -11.98
N LEU A 64 14.56 -1.93 -12.10
CA LEU A 64 14.62 -0.80 -11.17
C LEU A 64 13.66 -0.92 -9.99
N GLN A 65 12.65 -1.77 -10.11
CA GLN A 65 11.58 -1.83 -9.11
C GLN A 65 12.09 -2.28 -7.74
N LEU A 66 13.00 -3.27 -7.69
CA LEU A 66 13.51 -3.81 -6.42
C LEU A 66 14.47 -2.85 -5.70
N THR A 67 15.05 -1.88 -6.40
CA THR A 67 15.90 -0.86 -5.81
C THR A 67 15.13 0.36 -5.29
N ALA A 68 13.83 0.41 -5.57
CA ALA A 68 12.99 1.57 -5.27
C ALA A 68 12.26 1.50 -3.93
N PHE A 69 12.35 0.38 -3.19
CA PHE A 69 11.69 0.20 -1.89
C PHE A 69 12.37 -0.91 -1.06
N GLY A 70 11.96 -1.01 0.22
CA GLY A 70 12.48 -2.05 1.13
C GLY A 70 13.76 -1.64 1.84
N PRO A 71 14.45 -2.61 2.50
CA PRO A 71 15.59 -2.33 3.37
C PRO A 71 16.78 -1.67 2.67
N ASN A 72 16.96 -1.94 1.37
CA ASN A 72 18.08 -1.47 0.56
C ASN A 72 17.61 -0.47 -0.52
N GLN A 73 16.64 0.37 -0.18
CA GLN A 73 16.16 1.39 -1.12
C GLN A 73 17.28 2.34 -1.53
N SER A 74 17.54 2.43 -2.83
CA SER A 74 18.56 3.30 -3.43
C SER A 74 18.02 4.14 -4.61
N ASN A 75 16.91 3.74 -5.22
CA ASN A 75 16.35 4.41 -6.39
C ASN A 75 15.08 5.20 -6.06
N HIS A 76 15.27 6.40 -5.50
CA HIS A 76 14.16 7.30 -5.17
C HIS A 76 13.42 7.83 -6.40
N GLN A 77 14.06 7.90 -7.57
CA GLN A 77 13.41 8.35 -8.81
C GLN A 77 12.40 7.31 -9.29
N ALA A 78 12.73 6.02 -9.28
CA ALA A 78 11.80 4.96 -9.61
C ALA A 78 10.64 4.88 -8.62
N ALA A 79 10.92 5.07 -7.32
CA ALA A 79 9.89 5.19 -6.29
C ALA A 79 8.95 6.37 -6.58
N ARG A 80 9.49 7.53 -6.96
CA ARG A 80 8.67 8.71 -7.28
C ARG A 80 7.89 8.54 -8.60
N LEU A 81 8.50 7.90 -9.59
CA LEU A 81 7.86 7.66 -10.88
C LEU A 81 6.58 6.84 -10.74
N HIS A 82 6.60 5.74 -9.95
CA HIS A 82 5.39 4.93 -9.78
C HIS A 82 4.25 5.70 -9.09
N GLU A 83 4.56 6.59 -8.15
CA GLU A 83 3.55 7.40 -7.48
C GLU A 83 2.90 8.43 -8.43
N VAL A 84 3.73 9.12 -9.22
CA VAL A 84 3.26 10.15 -10.16
C VAL A 84 2.42 9.55 -11.27
N GLU A 85 2.93 8.52 -11.92
CA GLU A 85 2.20 7.84 -13.00
C GLU A 85 1.01 7.05 -12.47
N GLY A 86 1.14 6.45 -11.28
CA GLY A 86 0.04 5.80 -10.58
C GLY A 86 -1.12 6.74 -10.31
N ALA A 87 -0.84 7.98 -9.87
CA ALA A 87 -1.87 8.98 -9.64
C ALA A 87 -2.62 9.37 -10.93
N LYS A 88 -1.89 9.53 -12.04
CA LYS A 88 -2.49 9.81 -13.37
C LYS A 88 -3.38 8.65 -13.82
N MET A 89 -2.89 7.42 -13.66
CA MET A 89 -3.65 6.21 -14.03
C MET A 89 -4.88 6.04 -13.14
N ALA A 90 -4.76 6.28 -11.84
CA ALA A 90 -5.87 6.23 -10.90
C ALA A 90 -6.96 7.24 -11.26
N GLY A 91 -6.58 8.49 -11.57
CA GLY A 91 -7.51 9.52 -12.05
C GLY A 91 -8.29 9.07 -13.28
N LYS A 92 -7.59 8.62 -14.34
CA LYS A 92 -8.22 8.12 -15.58
C LYS A 92 -9.17 6.94 -15.34
N ILE A 93 -8.81 5.98 -14.47
CA ILE A 93 -9.66 4.84 -14.14
C ILE A 93 -10.95 5.31 -13.46
N LEU A 94 -10.83 6.22 -12.50
CA LEU A 94 -11.98 6.72 -11.73
C LEU A 94 -12.89 7.61 -12.57
N GLU A 95 -12.32 8.50 -13.39
CA GLU A 95 -13.08 9.34 -14.33
C GLU A 95 -13.88 8.51 -15.34
N ALA A 96 -13.25 7.46 -15.90
CA ALA A 96 -13.93 6.52 -16.81
C ALA A 96 -15.05 5.70 -16.14
N LEU A 97 -15.10 5.67 -14.82
CA LEU A 97 -16.16 5.06 -14.02
C LEU A 97 -17.14 6.11 -13.46
N HIS A 98 -17.04 7.34 -13.89
CA HIS A 98 -17.86 8.47 -13.40
C HIS A 98 -17.83 8.61 -11.89
N TYR A 99 -16.66 8.42 -11.28
CA TYR A 99 -16.47 8.58 -9.83
C TYR A 99 -16.55 10.06 -9.45
N PRO A 100 -17.07 10.42 -8.24
CA PRO A 100 -17.23 11.81 -7.83
C PRO A 100 -15.94 12.63 -7.96
N PRO A 101 -15.91 13.76 -8.66
CA PRO A 101 -14.67 14.50 -8.99
C PRO A 101 -13.86 14.94 -7.76
N GLU A 102 -14.53 15.35 -6.67
CA GLU A 102 -13.89 15.75 -5.42
C GLU A 102 -13.14 14.56 -4.77
N LYS A 103 -13.70 13.34 -4.87
CA LYS A 103 -13.06 12.12 -4.38
C LYS A 103 -11.91 11.69 -5.30
N VAL A 104 -12.07 11.79 -6.60
CA VAL A 104 -10.99 11.55 -7.58
C VAL A 104 -9.77 12.41 -7.24
N LYS A 105 -9.98 13.69 -6.96
CA LYS A 105 -8.91 14.63 -6.59
C LYS A 105 -8.18 14.19 -5.32
N GLU A 106 -8.89 13.82 -4.26
CA GLU A 106 -8.27 13.34 -3.01
C GLU A 106 -7.53 12.03 -3.23
N ILE A 107 -8.17 11.04 -3.88
CA ILE A 107 -7.58 9.73 -4.18
C ILE A 107 -6.29 9.88 -4.97
N SER A 108 -6.29 10.67 -6.05
CA SER A 108 -5.10 10.91 -6.87
C SER A 108 -3.96 11.55 -6.04
N ARG A 109 -4.28 12.50 -5.15
CA ARG A 109 -3.28 13.10 -4.25
C ARG A 109 -2.74 12.12 -3.22
N ILE A 110 -3.56 11.19 -2.73
CA ILE A 110 -3.12 10.11 -1.84
C ILE A 110 -2.14 9.21 -2.60
N VAL A 111 -2.55 8.69 -3.76
CA VAL A 111 -1.71 7.81 -4.60
C VAL A 111 -0.38 8.49 -4.95
N GLN A 112 -0.40 9.80 -5.31
CA GLN A 112 0.78 10.57 -5.67
C GLN A 112 1.85 10.68 -4.57
N GLY A 113 1.57 10.28 -3.35
CA GLY A 113 2.53 10.41 -2.25
C GLY A 113 2.34 9.36 -1.17
N HIS A 114 1.80 8.19 -1.51
CA HIS A 114 1.52 7.16 -0.52
C HIS A 114 2.80 6.58 0.11
N ASP A 115 3.91 6.54 -0.62
CA ASP A 115 5.20 6.07 -0.15
C ASP A 115 6.15 7.21 0.26
N SER A 116 6.41 8.17 -0.65
CA SER A 116 7.49 9.16 -0.47
C SER A 116 7.14 10.32 0.46
N ARG A 117 5.86 10.68 0.57
CA ARG A 117 5.43 11.83 1.36
C ARG A 117 5.44 11.50 2.87
N LYS A 118 6.32 12.15 3.63
CA LYS A 118 6.48 11.93 5.08
C LYS A 118 5.27 12.39 5.91
N ARG A 119 4.59 13.48 5.51
CA ARG A 119 3.41 14.00 6.22
C ARG A 119 2.13 13.59 5.49
N SER A 120 1.15 13.11 6.24
CA SER A 120 -0.16 12.79 5.67
C SER A 120 -0.95 14.06 5.34
N ILE A 121 -1.76 14.03 4.27
CA ILE A 121 -2.60 15.15 3.84
C ILE A 121 -4.02 15.08 4.40
N SER A 122 -4.45 13.91 4.86
CA SER A 122 -5.77 13.71 5.44
C SER A 122 -5.77 12.45 6.33
N ARG A 123 -6.88 12.21 7.02
CA ARG A 123 -7.09 10.97 7.75
C ARG A 123 -7.19 9.77 6.82
N ASN A 124 -7.81 9.93 5.66
CA ASN A 124 -7.90 8.89 4.62
C ASN A 124 -6.49 8.48 4.15
N ASP A 125 -5.62 9.45 3.91
CA ASP A 125 -4.21 9.20 3.54
C ASP A 125 -3.46 8.41 4.62
N ARG A 126 -3.67 8.70 5.92
CA ARG A 126 -3.09 7.91 7.03
C ARG A 126 -3.53 6.46 6.97
N ILE A 127 -4.83 6.21 6.74
CA ILE A 127 -5.38 4.85 6.66
C ILE A 127 -4.77 4.10 5.48
N VAL A 128 -4.64 4.74 4.31
CA VAL A 128 -4.06 4.13 3.10
C VAL A 128 -2.59 3.79 3.33
N LYS A 129 -1.78 4.75 3.80
CA LYS A 129 -0.34 4.54 4.08
C LYS A 129 -0.10 3.43 5.11
N ASP A 130 -0.91 3.42 6.16
CA ASP A 130 -0.79 2.42 7.22
C ASP A 130 -1.22 1.03 6.72
N ALA A 131 -2.32 0.94 5.96
CA ALA A 131 -2.80 -0.31 5.40
C ALA A 131 -1.81 -0.92 4.39
N ASP A 132 -1.18 -0.10 3.57
CA ASP A 132 -0.11 -0.50 2.67
C ASP A 132 1.06 -1.12 3.44
N LYS A 133 1.57 -0.44 4.48
CA LYS A 133 2.69 -0.92 5.28
C LYS A 133 2.36 -2.16 6.12
N LEU A 134 1.13 -2.32 6.60
CA LEU A 134 0.67 -3.51 7.32
C LEU A 134 0.78 -4.80 6.49
N PHE A 135 0.76 -4.70 5.15
CA PHE A 135 1.06 -5.85 4.29
C PHE A 135 2.35 -6.56 4.70
N ARG A 136 3.44 -5.82 4.98
CA ARG A 136 4.77 -6.36 5.31
C ARG A 136 4.77 -7.22 6.58
N TYR A 137 3.88 -6.91 7.53
CA TYR A 137 3.72 -7.64 8.80
C TYR A 137 2.85 -8.88 8.66
N SER A 138 2.01 -8.97 7.61
CA SER A 138 1.16 -10.14 7.38
C SER A 138 2.01 -11.38 7.05
N ARG A 139 1.50 -12.59 7.37
CA ARG A 139 2.19 -13.85 7.09
C ARG A 139 2.68 -13.94 5.65
N LYS A 140 1.80 -13.61 4.70
CA LYS A 140 2.14 -13.69 3.28
C LYS A 140 3.07 -12.56 2.83
N GLY A 141 2.89 -11.35 3.37
CA GLY A 141 3.75 -10.20 3.08
C GLY A 141 5.18 -10.43 3.57
N THR A 142 5.34 -10.89 4.82
CA THR A 142 6.65 -11.28 5.37
C THR A 142 7.34 -12.33 4.50
N ALA A 143 6.64 -13.41 4.11
CA ALA A 143 7.23 -14.45 3.25
C ALA A 143 7.65 -13.93 1.87
N ILE A 144 6.84 -13.06 1.26
CA ILE A 144 7.16 -12.42 -0.02
C ILE A 144 8.39 -11.53 0.10
N ASP A 145 8.47 -10.70 1.13
CA ASP A 145 9.55 -9.74 1.29
C ASP A 145 10.86 -10.41 1.71
N VAL A 146 10.83 -11.41 2.58
CA VAL A 146 11.99 -12.25 2.93
C VAL A 146 12.63 -12.86 1.67
N ASN A 147 11.81 -13.47 0.81
CA ASN A 147 12.29 -14.03 -0.45
C ASN A 147 12.79 -12.94 -1.42
N ARG A 148 12.05 -11.84 -1.55
CA ARG A 148 12.34 -10.72 -2.46
C ARG A 148 13.64 -10.00 -2.14
N PHE A 149 13.93 -9.80 -0.84
CA PHE A 149 15.13 -9.10 -0.38
C PHE A 149 16.29 -10.04 -0.02
N HIS A 150 16.10 -11.35 -0.21
CA HIS A 150 17.10 -12.39 0.15
C HIS A 150 17.60 -12.25 1.59
N MET A 151 16.69 -11.96 2.53
CA MET A 151 17.00 -11.80 3.94
C MET A 151 16.67 -13.07 4.74
N HIS A 152 17.39 -13.30 5.84
CA HIS A 152 16.94 -14.25 6.84
C HIS A 152 15.66 -13.73 7.52
N ARG A 153 14.73 -14.65 7.82
CA ARG A 153 13.44 -14.29 8.42
C ARG A 153 13.59 -13.50 9.72
N GLY A 154 14.51 -13.92 10.61
CA GLY A 154 14.77 -13.22 11.87
C GLY A 154 15.24 -11.78 11.68
N ASP A 155 16.14 -11.56 10.73
CA ASP A 155 16.64 -10.21 10.39
C ASP A 155 15.54 -9.32 9.84
N TYR A 156 14.68 -9.87 8.98
CA TYR A 156 13.54 -9.13 8.45
C TYR A 156 12.52 -8.78 9.54
N LEU A 157 12.20 -9.69 10.46
CA LEU A 157 11.31 -9.38 11.58
C LEU A 157 11.92 -8.31 12.50
N SER A 158 13.22 -8.34 12.73
CA SER A 158 13.95 -7.31 13.50
C SER A 158 13.95 -5.96 12.75
N TYR A 159 14.06 -5.98 11.42
CA TYR A 159 13.89 -4.78 10.58
C TYR A 159 12.48 -4.19 10.73
N LEU A 160 11.43 -5.00 10.66
CA LEU A 160 10.05 -4.53 10.84
C LEU A 160 9.82 -3.93 12.24
N GLU A 161 10.37 -4.56 13.28
CA GLU A 161 10.25 -4.08 14.66
C GLU A 161 10.87 -2.70 14.86
N ARG A 162 12.07 -2.46 14.33
CA ARG A 162 12.75 -1.15 14.42
C ARG A 162 11.96 -0.02 13.78
N HIS A 163 11.17 -0.30 12.74
CA HIS A 163 10.41 0.71 12.01
C HIS A 163 8.96 0.85 12.47
N LEU A 164 8.50 0.02 13.40
CA LEU A 164 7.09 -0.06 13.78
C LEU A 164 6.55 1.28 14.27
N GLU A 165 7.28 2.00 15.12
CA GLU A 165 6.81 3.26 15.67
C GLU A 165 6.85 4.40 14.65
N GLU A 166 7.83 4.39 13.75
CA GLU A 166 8.03 5.44 12.75
C GLU A 166 7.06 5.33 11.57
N TRP A 167 6.76 4.10 11.12
CA TRP A 167 6.02 3.88 9.88
C TRP A 167 4.54 4.16 9.96
N PHE A 168 3.94 4.04 11.15
CA PHE A 168 2.49 4.12 11.30
C PHE A 168 2.01 5.43 11.91
N PHE A 169 1.02 6.03 11.27
CA PHE A 169 0.36 7.24 11.74
C PHE A 169 -0.67 6.97 12.84
N LEU A 170 -1.35 5.81 12.79
CA LEU A 170 -2.48 5.48 13.65
C LEU A 170 -2.06 4.50 14.75
N SER A 171 -2.51 4.73 15.98
CA SER A 171 -2.30 3.78 17.09
C SER A 171 -2.89 2.40 16.81
N ALA A 172 -4.06 2.35 16.14
CA ALA A 172 -4.68 1.11 15.73
C ALA A 172 -3.80 0.30 14.77
N SER A 173 -3.06 0.97 13.88
CA SER A 173 -2.13 0.32 12.94
C SER A 173 -0.90 -0.22 13.66
N ARG A 174 -0.33 0.54 14.61
CA ARG A 174 0.78 0.08 15.46
C ARG A 174 0.39 -1.15 16.27
N GLN A 175 -0.82 -1.17 16.83
CA GLN A 175 -1.33 -2.34 17.56
C GLN A 175 -1.42 -3.56 16.64
N LEU A 176 -2.04 -3.42 15.45
CA LEU A 176 -2.14 -4.52 14.48
C LEU A 176 -0.74 -5.02 14.05
N ALA A 177 0.20 -4.11 13.82
CA ALA A 177 1.57 -4.48 13.45
C ALA A 177 2.28 -5.26 14.56
N ARG A 178 2.10 -4.88 15.84
CA ARG A 178 2.65 -5.63 17.00
C ARG A 178 2.05 -7.03 17.11
N GLU A 179 0.73 -7.14 16.94
CA GLU A 179 0.02 -8.43 16.98
C GLU A 179 0.51 -9.37 15.87
N GLU A 180 0.61 -8.85 14.63
CA GLU A 180 1.15 -9.61 13.49
C GLU A 180 2.62 -10.00 13.70
N LEU A 181 3.47 -9.08 14.18
CA LEU A 181 4.88 -9.35 14.44
C LEU A 181 5.07 -10.45 15.51
N ALA A 182 4.31 -10.35 16.61
CA ALA A 182 4.33 -11.37 17.66
C ALA A 182 3.89 -12.74 17.13
N GLN A 183 2.90 -12.79 16.25
CA GLN A 183 2.47 -14.03 15.60
C GLN A 183 3.56 -14.57 14.66
N ARG A 184 4.21 -13.70 13.85
CA ARG A 184 5.31 -14.13 12.96
C ARG A 184 6.49 -14.71 13.73
N ARG A 185 6.81 -14.17 14.91
CA ARG A 185 7.88 -14.70 15.77
C ARG A 185 7.57 -16.07 16.34
N ARG A 186 6.29 -16.37 16.60
CA ARG A 186 5.88 -17.71 17.08
C ARG A 186 5.86 -18.78 15.99
N GLU A 187 5.85 -18.40 14.74
CA GLU A 187 5.90 -19.29 13.57
C GLU A 187 7.34 -19.58 13.09
N SER A 188 8.34 -19.09 13.81
CA SER A 188 9.77 -19.19 13.46
C SER A 188 10.39 -20.47 14.00
#